data_0d5011197ef265b6ab51a5915d3d5ad7
#
_entry.id   0d5011197ef265b6ab51a5915d3d5ad7
#
_cell.length_a   1.000
_cell.length_b   1.000
_cell.length_c   1.000
_cell.angle_alpha   90.00
_cell.angle_beta   90.00
_cell.angle_gamma   90.00
#
_symmetry.space_group_name_H-M   'P 1'
#
loop_
_entity.id
_entity.type
_entity.pdbx_description
1 polymer ?
#
loop_
_entity_poly.entity_id
_entity_poly.type
_entity_poly.pdbx_seq_one_letter_code
_entity_poly.pdbx_strand_id
1 'polypeptide(L)'
;MGQRRLLITGGSGFIGANFIREIDRTGKYEGLNLDIAPPKFDSKSTRYRDCDLLDPQAVEHSFAKFQPTHVVNFAGRTDMFGATVDDYAANHVGTQNVIEAIRKTPSVVNIVFASSQYVVGPGRLPVGDEDYRPHTIYGQSKVETEKAIRRANLCVPWTIIRPTNIWGIWHPRYPSEFWRVLRQGRYVHPGGPPVTRCYGYVGNVVNHVLTILEHDDGSLNGKTFYLGDRPIDIYEWTNAFSIELTGKPVRVVPRPVLLALAKAGDLVIKFGGDFPIFSSRFRSMTEDYVTPMEPTYAALGVPRMSMKEGVRETVEWLRAESTFWAQ
;
A
#
# COMPACT_ATOMS: atom_id res chain seq x y z
N MET A 1 -22.17 -11.24 21.59
CA MET A 1 -20.91 -10.52 21.30
C MET A 1 -21.26 -9.06 21.05
N GLY A 2 -20.59 -8.10 21.72
CA GLY A 2 -20.82 -6.68 21.47
C GLY A 2 -20.46 -6.29 20.04
N GLN A 3 -21.01 -5.18 19.54
CA GLN A 3 -20.70 -4.65 18.21
C GLN A 3 -19.20 -4.34 18.10
N ARG A 4 -18.50 -4.86 17.10
CA ARG A 4 -17.08 -4.58 16.85
C ARG A 4 -16.92 -3.14 16.36
N ARG A 5 -16.18 -2.32 17.10
CA ARG A 5 -15.89 -0.92 16.76
C ARG A 5 -14.46 -0.82 16.21
N LEU A 6 -14.36 -0.39 14.96
CA LEU A 6 -13.10 -0.34 14.22
C LEU A 6 -12.67 1.11 14.00
N LEU A 7 -11.55 1.50 14.59
CA LEU A 7 -10.92 2.78 14.29
C LEU A 7 -9.88 2.57 13.18
N ILE A 8 -10.00 3.37 12.13
CA ILE A 8 -9.14 3.33 10.95
C ILE A 8 -8.45 4.70 10.85
N THR A 9 -7.15 4.74 10.81
CA THR A 9 -6.42 5.95 10.42
C THR A 9 -6.02 5.86 8.95
N GLY A 10 -6.06 6.96 8.22
CA GLY A 10 -5.75 6.96 6.79
C GLY A 10 -6.82 6.28 5.92
N GLY A 11 -8.08 6.24 6.39
CA GLY A 11 -9.18 5.59 5.69
C GLY A 11 -9.60 6.30 4.41
N SER A 12 -9.25 7.57 4.21
CA SER A 12 -9.46 8.30 2.96
C SER A 12 -8.36 8.05 1.92
N GLY A 13 -7.27 7.39 2.30
CA GLY A 13 -6.19 6.98 1.42
C GLY A 13 -6.58 5.83 0.49
N PHE A 14 -5.64 5.39 -0.36
CA PHE A 14 -5.88 4.35 -1.37
C PHE A 14 -6.32 3.01 -0.76
N ILE A 15 -5.50 2.43 0.13
CA ILE A 15 -5.82 1.13 0.76
C ILE A 15 -6.99 1.31 1.73
N GLY A 16 -7.00 2.40 2.51
CA GLY A 16 -8.02 2.68 3.50
C GLY A 16 -9.42 2.81 2.91
N ALA A 17 -9.58 3.51 1.78
CA ALA A 17 -10.87 3.64 1.10
C ALA A 17 -11.41 2.28 0.59
N ASN A 18 -10.54 1.46 0.00
CA ASN A 18 -10.90 0.10 -0.40
C ASN A 18 -11.27 -0.78 0.81
N PHE A 19 -10.56 -0.60 1.91
CA PHE A 19 -10.86 -1.29 3.17
C PHE A 19 -12.23 -0.88 3.75
N ILE A 20 -12.56 0.42 3.78
CA ILE A 20 -13.86 0.91 4.22
C ILE A 20 -14.98 0.40 3.31
N ARG A 21 -14.77 0.36 1.98
CA ARG A 21 -15.73 -0.22 1.03
C ARG A 21 -16.05 -1.69 1.38
N GLU A 22 -15.05 -2.47 1.77
CA GLU A 22 -15.24 -3.86 2.16
C GLU A 22 -15.91 -3.97 3.56
N ILE A 23 -15.61 -3.08 4.49
CA ILE A 23 -16.32 -2.97 5.78
C ILE A 23 -17.82 -2.74 5.56
N ASP A 24 -18.17 -1.81 4.66
CA ASP A 24 -19.58 -1.55 4.30
C ASP A 24 -20.26 -2.78 3.69
N ARG A 25 -19.53 -3.55 2.86
CA ARG A 25 -20.07 -4.76 2.24
C ARG A 25 -20.33 -5.87 3.24
N THR A 26 -19.47 -6.02 4.23
CA THR A 26 -19.57 -7.08 5.23
C THR A 26 -20.53 -6.73 6.38
N GLY A 27 -20.68 -5.44 6.70
CA GLY A 27 -21.51 -4.96 7.81
C GLY A 27 -21.05 -5.42 9.21
N LYS A 28 -19.82 -5.95 9.34
CA LYS A 28 -19.30 -6.56 10.58
C LYS A 28 -18.85 -5.55 11.63
N TYR A 29 -18.57 -4.32 11.23
CA TYR A 29 -17.96 -3.29 12.07
C TYR A 29 -18.71 -1.97 12.02
N GLU A 30 -18.80 -1.28 13.15
CA GLU A 30 -19.05 0.16 13.20
C GLU A 30 -17.67 0.86 13.10
N GLY A 31 -17.48 1.70 12.08
CA GLY A 31 -16.20 2.32 11.78
C GLY A 31 -16.09 3.78 12.22
N LEU A 32 -14.84 4.21 12.53
CA LEU A 32 -14.43 5.61 12.61
C LEU A 32 -13.16 5.78 11.79
N ASN A 33 -13.23 6.60 10.74
CA ASN A 33 -12.09 7.00 9.93
C ASN A 33 -11.49 8.31 10.45
N LEU A 34 -10.23 8.28 10.90
CA LEU A 34 -9.41 9.45 11.21
C LEU A 34 -8.48 9.74 10.03
N ASP A 35 -8.65 10.88 9.40
CA ASP A 35 -7.83 11.29 8.26
C ASP A 35 -7.84 12.83 8.14
N ILE A 36 -6.81 13.41 7.55
CA ILE A 36 -6.73 14.84 7.21
C ILE A 36 -7.43 15.16 5.88
N ALA A 37 -7.74 14.14 5.09
CA ALA A 37 -8.45 14.28 3.83
C ALA A 37 -9.88 13.75 3.94
N PRO A 38 -10.85 14.34 3.23
CA PRO A 38 -12.21 13.83 3.20
C PRO A 38 -12.27 12.43 2.56
N PRO A 39 -13.28 11.61 2.92
CA PRO A 39 -13.43 10.27 2.37
C PRO A 39 -13.73 10.31 0.87
N LYS A 40 -13.37 9.23 0.16
CA LYS A 40 -13.60 9.11 -1.29
C LYS A 40 -15.06 8.83 -1.65
N PHE A 41 -15.86 8.40 -0.70
CA PHE A 41 -17.28 8.11 -0.86
C PHE A 41 -17.98 8.14 0.50
N ASP A 42 -19.31 8.24 0.50
CA ASP A 42 -20.12 8.20 1.72
C ASP A 42 -20.29 6.76 2.18
N SER A 43 -19.63 6.41 3.27
CA SER A 43 -19.73 5.09 3.89
C SER A 43 -20.99 4.97 4.75
N LYS A 44 -21.62 3.78 4.72
CA LYS A 44 -22.80 3.46 5.54
C LYS A 44 -22.45 3.06 6.97
N SER A 45 -21.27 2.48 7.17
CA SER A 45 -20.83 1.90 8.45
C SER A 45 -19.70 2.67 9.12
N THR A 46 -19.01 3.57 8.38
CA THR A 46 -17.81 4.26 8.87
C THR A 46 -18.01 5.77 8.84
N ARG A 47 -17.99 6.39 10.02
CA ARG A 47 -18.01 7.86 10.16
C ARG A 47 -16.63 8.44 9.92
N TYR A 48 -16.56 9.60 9.31
CA TYR A 48 -15.32 10.37 9.12
C TYR A 48 -15.14 11.40 10.24
N ARG A 49 -13.90 11.60 10.63
CA ARG A 49 -13.45 12.70 11.49
C ARG A 49 -12.14 13.24 10.93
N ASP A 50 -12.10 14.54 10.69
CA ASP A 50 -10.86 15.26 10.42
C ASP A 50 -9.94 15.18 11.64
N CYS A 51 -8.76 14.59 11.47
CA CYS A 51 -7.81 14.38 12.56
C CYS A 51 -6.39 14.23 11.98
N ASP A 52 -5.52 15.16 12.33
CA ASP A 52 -4.08 15.00 12.10
C ASP A 52 -3.48 14.11 13.19
N LEU A 53 -2.81 13.03 12.79
CA LEU A 53 -2.12 12.14 13.75
C LEU A 53 -0.93 12.82 14.45
N LEU A 54 -0.47 13.95 13.94
CA LEU A 54 0.56 14.76 14.61
C LEU A 54 -0.01 15.59 15.79
N ASP A 55 -1.34 15.66 15.94
CA ASP A 55 -1.99 16.20 17.12
C ASP A 55 -2.37 15.08 18.11
N PRO A 56 -1.54 14.83 19.15
CA PRO A 56 -1.78 13.76 20.10
C PRO A 56 -3.10 13.92 20.89
N GLN A 57 -3.56 15.18 21.11
CA GLN A 57 -4.79 15.42 21.86
C GLN A 57 -6.02 15.08 21.03
N ALA A 58 -6.03 15.41 19.73
CA ALA A 58 -7.09 15.05 18.80
C ALA A 58 -7.20 13.54 18.64
N VAL A 59 -6.07 12.83 18.55
CA VAL A 59 -6.01 11.37 18.48
C VAL A 59 -6.57 10.76 19.75
N GLU A 60 -6.05 11.16 20.93
CA GLU A 60 -6.51 10.65 22.23
C GLU A 60 -8.02 10.89 22.46
N HIS A 61 -8.49 12.11 22.17
CA HIS A 61 -9.93 12.43 22.25
C HIS A 61 -10.78 11.52 21.36
N SER A 62 -10.31 11.22 20.16
CA SER A 62 -11.02 10.35 19.21
C SER A 62 -11.13 8.93 19.73
N PHE A 63 -10.05 8.37 20.28
CA PHE A 63 -10.04 7.05 20.92
C PHE A 63 -10.94 7.01 22.15
N ALA A 64 -10.81 7.99 23.04
CA ALA A 64 -11.60 8.06 24.27
C ALA A 64 -13.10 8.15 24.00
N LYS A 65 -13.52 8.90 22.97
CA LYS A 65 -14.94 9.07 22.62
C LYS A 65 -15.49 7.84 21.89
N PHE A 66 -14.71 7.24 20.98
CA PHE A 66 -15.18 6.14 20.15
C PHE A 66 -15.03 4.78 20.84
N GLN A 67 -14.08 4.62 21.76
CA GLN A 67 -13.79 3.35 22.46
C GLN A 67 -13.65 2.16 21.50
N PRO A 68 -12.70 2.21 20.53
CA PRO A 68 -12.54 1.15 19.54
C PRO A 68 -12.19 -0.19 20.19
N THR A 69 -12.67 -1.28 19.58
CA THR A 69 -12.22 -2.64 19.90
C THR A 69 -11.07 -3.10 18.98
N HIS A 70 -11.04 -2.59 17.77
CA HIS A 70 -10.03 -2.90 16.76
C HIS A 70 -9.46 -1.61 16.18
N VAL A 71 -8.18 -1.63 15.81
CA VAL A 71 -7.50 -0.47 15.22
C VAL A 71 -6.73 -0.91 13.97
N VAL A 72 -6.88 -0.16 12.88
CA VAL A 72 -6.05 -0.29 11.68
C VAL A 72 -5.38 1.04 11.39
N ASN A 73 -4.06 1.08 11.51
CA ASN A 73 -3.27 2.28 11.28
C ASN A 73 -2.69 2.27 9.86
N PHE A 74 -3.43 2.79 8.87
CA PHE A 74 -2.97 2.98 7.50
C PHE A 74 -2.36 4.35 7.25
N ALA A 75 -2.64 5.33 8.12
CA ALA A 75 -2.20 6.70 7.89
C ALA A 75 -0.68 6.80 7.73
N GLY A 76 -0.28 7.63 6.79
CA GLY A 76 1.12 7.92 6.53
C GLY A 76 1.33 8.58 5.17
N ARG A 77 2.40 9.34 5.08
CA ARG A 77 2.90 9.91 3.84
C ARG A 77 3.62 8.82 3.03
N THR A 78 3.23 8.61 1.78
CA THR A 78 3.72 7.50 0.94
C THR A 78 4.39 7.95 -0.36
N ASP A 79 4.51 9.26 -0.61
CA ASP A 79 5.28 9.77 -1.74
C ASP A 79 6.80 9.58 -1.51
N MET A 80 7.60 9.82 -2.55
CA MET A 80 9.06 9.68 -2.52
C MET A 80 9.78 11.04 -2.57
N PHE A 81 9.10 12.13 -2.21
CA PHE A 81 9.64 13.49 -2.36
C PHE A 81 10.25 14.05 -1.08
N GLY A 82 10.10 13.39 0.06
CA GLY A 82 10.73 13.80 1.31
C GLY A 82 12.25 13.67 1.23
N ALA A 83 12.96 14.68 1.71
CA ALA A 83 14.42 14.75 1.76
C ALA A 83 14.99 14.17 3.05
N THR A 84 14.21 14.18 4.13
CA THR A 84 14.57 13.69 5.46
C THR A 84 13.51 12.77 6.02
N VAL A 85 13.84 12.03 7.07
CA VAL A 85 12.87 11.17 7.78
C VAL A 85 11.78 12.03 8.45
N ASP A 86 12.10 13.24 8.88
CA ASP A 86 11.16 14.15 9.52
C ASP A 86 10.05 14.64 8.57
N ASP A 87 10.34 14.70 7.26
CA ASP A 87 9.30 14.96 6.26
C ASP A 87 8.19 13.92 6.24
N TYR A 88 8.44 12.77 6.85
CA TYR A 88 7.50 11.66 7.04
C TYR A 88 7.07 11.50 8.52
N ALA A 89 7.02 12.58 9.29
CA ALA A 89 6.65 12.55 10.72
C ALA A 89 5.31 11.82 10.95
N ALA A 90 4.32 11.99 10.07
CA ALA A 90 3.05 11.26 10.14
C ALA A 90 3.23 9.73 10.20
N ASN A 91 4.32 9.17 9.62
CA ASN A 91 4.59 7.73 9.62
C ASN A 91 5.04 7.23 11.01
N HIS A 92 6.00 7.90 11.63
CA HIS A 92 6.60 7.43 12.88
C HIS A 92 6.07 8.17 14.11
N VAL A 93 6.00 9.52 14.10
CA VAL A 93 5.43 10.29 15.22
C VAL A 93 3.92 10.09 15.29
N GLY A 94 3.21 10.16 14.14
CA GLY A 94 1.78 9.87 14.12
C GLY A 94 1.45 8.47 14.64
N THR A 95 2.25 7.45 14.30
CA THR A 95 2.08 6.10 14.85
C THR A 95 2.36 6.05 16.36
N GLN A 96 3.33 6.82 16.88
CA GLN A 96 3.56 6.90 18.34
C GLN A 96 2.35 7.49 19.06
N ASN A 97 1.72 8.53 18.52
CA ASN A 97 0.51 9.12 19.08
C ASN A 97 -0.66 8.13 19.10
N VAL A 98 -0.80 7.31 18.04
CA VAL A 98 -1.78 6.20 18.00
C VAL A 98 -1.47 5.16 19.09
N ILE A 99 -0.21 4.77 19.27
CA ILE A 99 0.22 3.84 20.31
C ILE A 99 -0.14 4.36 21.71
N GLU A 100 0.12 5.64 21.99
CA GLU A 100 -0.20 6.23 23.30
C GLU A 100 -1.72 6.30 23.53
N ALA A 101 -2.52 6.58 22.49
CA ALA A 101 -3.98 6.53 22.60
C ALA A 101 -4.50 5.11 22.85
N ILE A 102 -3.89 4.08 22.22
CA ILE A 102 -4.20 2.66 22.47
C ILE A 102 -3.95 2.29 23.92
N ARG A 103 -2.80 2.69 24.50
CA ARG A 103 -2.46 2.43 25.92
C ARG A 103 -3.52 2.92 26.90
N LYS A 104 -4.18 4.03 26.55
CA LYS A 104 -5.24 4.67 27.35
C LYS A 104 -6.64 4.13 27.04
N THR A 105 -6.78 3.15 26.11
CA THR A 105 -8.08 2.65 25.65
C THR A 105 -8.19 1.14 25.86
N PRO A 106 -8.60 0.69 27.06
CA PRO A 106 -8.64 -0.74 27.41
C PRO A 106 -9.60 -1.59 26.57
N SER A 107 -10.50 -0.95 25.79
CA SER A 107 -11.42 -1.66 24.89
C SER A 107 -10.73 -2.26 23.67
N VAL A 108 -9.51 -1.84 23.32
CA VAL A 108 -8.78 -2.34 22.15
C VAL A 108 -8.30 -3.76 22.41
N VAL A 109 -8.62 -4.68 21.50
CA VAL A 109 -8.27 -6.11 21.58
C VAL A 109 -7.39 -6.60 20.43
N ASN A 110 -7.31 -5.88 19.31
CA ASN A 110 -6.47 -6.24 18.17
C ASN A 110 -6.08 -5.02 17.33
N ILE A 111 -4.83 -5.01 16.83
CA ILE A 111 -4.26 -3.87 16.11
C ILE A 111 -3.51 -4.34 14.85
N VAL A 112 -3.71 -3.61 13.75
CA VAL A 112 -2.91 -3.75 12.53
C VAL A 112 -2.19 -2.44 12.21
N PHE A 113 -0.87 -2.49 12.08
CA PHE A 113 -0.03 -1.35 11.71
C PHE A 113 0.51 -1.51 10.30
N ALA A 114 0.29 -0.52 9.44
CA ALA A 114 0.82 -0.53 8.10
C ALA A 114 2.25 0.03 8.03
N SER A 115 3.18 -0.85 7.65
CA SER A 115 4.53 -0.55 7.21
C SER A 115 4.63 -0.54 5.68
N SER A 116 5.70 -1.05 5.10
CA SER A 116 5.92 -1.16 3.66
C SER A 116 7.01 -2.18 3.33
N GLN A 117 6.97 -2.79 2.14
CA GLN A 117 8.11 -3.55 1.64
C GLN A 117 9.41 -2.72 1.53
N TYR A 118 9.32 -1.39 1.47
CA TYR A 118 10.47 -0.49 1.36
C TYR A 118 11.37 -0.44 2.61
N VAL A 119 10.99 -1.09 3.70
CA VAL A 119 11.89 -1.34 4.84
C VAL A 119 13.03 -2.28 4.48
N VAL A 120 12.86 -3.04 3.37
CA VAL A 120 13.89 -3.87 2.75
C VAL A 120 13.98 -3.49 1.27
N GLY A 121 15.16 -3.15 0.79
CA GLY A 121 15.39 -2.83 -0.63
C GLY A 121 15.36 -4.09 -1.52
N PRO A 122 15.40 -3.91 -2.85
CA PRO A 122 15.54 -5.00 -3.80
C PRO A 122 16.86 -5.78 -3.58
N GLY A 123 16.97 -6.96 -4.18
CA GLY A 123 18.13 -7.84 -4.07
C GLY A 123 17.80 -9.11 -3.27
N ARG A 124 18.52 -9.39 -2.19
CA ARG A 124 18.28 -10.61 -1.40
C ARG A 124 17.02 -10.50 -0.52
N LEU A 125 16.38 -11.62 -0.28
CA LEU A 125 15.29 -11.73 0.69
C LEU A 125 15.79 -11.42 2.12
N PRO A 126 14.95 -10.84 3.00
CA PRO A 126 15.30 -10.65 4.40
C PRO A 126 15.40 -12.00 5.12
N VAL A 127 16.33 -12.11 6.05
CA VAL A 127 16.49 -13.31 6.90
C VAL A 127 15.57 -13.29 8.14
N GLY A 128 14.93 -12.17 8.42
CA GLY A 128 13.98 -12.00 9.51
C GLY A 128 13.28 -10.66 9.47
N ASP A 129 12.35 -10.45 10.38
CA ASP A 129 11.48 -9.27 10.38
C ASP A 129 12.25 -7.95 10.59
N GLU A 130 13.39 -7.99 11.27
CA GLU A 130 14.20 -6.82 11.57
C GLU A 130 15.48 -6.72 10.71
N ASP A 131 15.60 -7.51 9.63
CA ASP A 131 16.66 -7.36 8.63
C ASP A 131 16.37 -6.13 7.74
N TYR A 132 16.41 -4.94 8.35
CA TYR A 132 16.12 -3.68 7.68
C TYR A 132 17.25 -3.25 6.75
N ARG A 133 16.91 -2.93 5.50
CA ARG A 133 17.82 -2.41 4.46
C ARG A 133 17.09 -1.42 3.56
N PRO A 134 16.57 -0.30 4.13
CA PRO A 134 15.84 0.68 3.36
C PRO A 134 16.77 1.37 2.34
N HIS A 135 16.27 1.59 1.13
CA HIS A 135 17.00 2.26 0.04
C HIS A 135 16.40 3.62 -0.32
N THR A 136 15.39 4.06 0.43
CA THR A 136 14.71 5.36 0.28
C THR A 136 14.46 5.99 1.65
N ILE A 137 14.33 7.32 1.70
CA ILE A 137 13.96 8.05 2.93
C ILE A 137 12.58 7.59 3.44
N TYR A 138 11.63 7.36 2.53
CA TYR A 138 10.34 6.76 2.88
C TYR A 138 10.53 5.38 3.57
N GLY A 139 11.36 4.51 3.01
CA GLY A 139 11.67 3.21 3.63
C GLY A 139 12.29 3.37 5.02
N GLN A 140 13.20 4.34 5.21
CA GLN A 140 13.78 4.67 6.52
C GLN A 140 12.70 5.12 7.51
N SER A 141 11.75 5.97 7.10
CA SER A 141 10.64 6.39 7.97
C SER A 141 9.77 5.20 8.42
N LYS A 142 9.55 4.22 7.53
CA LYS A 142 8.81 3.00 7.86
C LYS A 142 9.62 2.06 8.78
N VAL A 143 10.93 2.03 8.68
CA VAL A 143 11.79 1.34 9.66
C VAL A 143 11.62 1.96 11.04
N GLU A 144 11.65 3.29 11.16
CA GLU A 144 11.43 3.96 12.45
C GLU A 144 10.01 3.70 12.99
N THR A 145 8.99 3.63 12.11
CA THR A 145 7.63 3.21 12.47
C THR A 145 7.63 1.81 13.10
N GLU A 146 8.24 0.81 12.44
CA GLU A 146 8.27 -0.56 12.98
C GLU A 146 9.05 -0.66 14.28
N LYS A 147 10.18 0.04 14.41
CA LYS A 147 10.95 0.10 15.67
C LYS A 147 10.12 0.71 16.81
N ALA A 148 9.34 1.76 16.54
CA ALA A 148 8.46 2.37 17.55
C ALA A 148 7.38 1.38 18.01
N ILE A 149 6.75 0.66 17.08
CA ILE A 149 5.74 -0.37 17.41
C ILE A 149 6.35 -1.47 18.29
N ARG A 150 7.51 -2.03 17.90
CA ARG A 150 8.16 -3.12 18.64
C ARG A 150 8.61 -2.70 20.03
N ARG A 151 9.17 -1.47 20.17
CA ARG A 151 9.60 -0.91 21.46
C ARG A 151 8.44 -0.55 22.38
N ALA A 152 7.25 -0.38 21.84
CA ALA A 152 6.08 0.02 22.61
C ALA A 152 5.65 -1.02 23.64
N ASN A 153 6.02 -2.29 23.49
CA ASN A 153 5.63 -3.39 24.41
C ASN A 153 4.13 -3.35 24.74
N LEU A 154 3.30 -3.27 23.69
CA LEU A 154 1.84 -3.23 23.87
C LEU A 154 1.34 -4.53 24.48
N CYS A 155 0.46 -4.42 25.46
CA CYS A 155 -0.20 -5.58 26.08
C CYS A 155 -1.34 -6.17 25.22
N VAL A 156 -1.69 -5.49 24.15
CA VAL A 156 -2.75 -5.88 23.19
C VAL A 156 -2.09 -6.54 21.97
N PRO A 157 -2.64 -7.62 21.43
CA PRO A 157 -2.16 -8.22 20.19
C PRO A 157 -2.04 -7.21 19.04
N TRP A 158 -0.92 -7.25 18.35
CA TRP A 158 -0.66 -6.40 17.20
C TRP A 158 0.04 -7.15 16.06
N THR A 159 -0.20 -6.71 14.84
CA THR A 159 0.41 -7.24 13.62
C THR A 159 0.93 -6.10 12.76
N ILE A 160 2.13 -6.24 12.22
CA ILE A 160 2.68 -5.34 11.20
C ILE A 160 2.39 -5.92 9.83
N ILE A 161 1.87 -5.09 8.93
CA ILE A 161 1.75 -5.43 7.52
C ILE A 161 2.73 -4.62 6.68
N ARG A 162 3.34 -5.26 5.68
CA ARG A 162 4.24 -4.66 4.70
C ARG A 162 3.63 -4.79 3.30
N PRO A 163 2.72 -3.88 2.90
CA PRO A 163 2.19 -3.88 1.55
C PRO A 163 3.31 -3.82 0.52
N THR A 164 3.17 -4.63 -0.55
CA THR A 164 4.11 -4.66 -1.68
C THR A 164 3.79 -3.53 -2.67
N ASN A 165 3.99 -3.69 -3.97
CA ASN A 165 3.53 -2.74 -4.98
C ASN A 165 2.03 -2.93 -5.20
N ILE A 166 1.22 -2.21 -4.40
CA ILE A 166 -0.24 -2.35 -4.43
C ILE A 166 -0.82 -1.56 -5.60
N TRP A 167 -1.80 -2.16 -6.29
CA TRP A 167 -2.51 -1.58 -7.41
C TRP A 167 -4.03 -1.85 -7.31
N GLY A 168 -4.82 -1.10 -8.05
CA GLY A 168 -6.28 -1.23 -8.04
C GLY A 168 -6.98 0.12 -8.04
N ILE A 169 -8.30 0.08 -7.81
CA ILE A 169 -9.16 1.26 -7.85
C ILE A 169 -8.71 2.30 -6.81
N TRP A 170 -8.86 3.59 -7.15
CA TRP A 170 -8.40 4.74 -6.36
C TRP A 170 -6.89 4.85 -6.15
N HIS A 171 -6.07 4.10 -6.90
CA HIS A 171 -4.62 4.29 -6.83
C HIS A 171 -4.25 5.73 -7.18
N PRO A 172 -3.46 6.45 -6.35
CA PRO A 172 -3.31 7.92 -6.49
C PRO A 172 -2.52 8.36 -7.72
N ARG A 173 -1.62 7.52 -8.25
CA ARG A 173 -0.70 7.88 -9.34
C ARG A 173 -0.89 7.09 -10.63
N TYR A 174 -1.23 5.80 -10.56
CA TYR A 174 -1.29 4.94 -11.75
C TYR A 174 -2.25 5.43 -12.83
N PRO A 175 -3.43 6.04 -12.53
CA PRO A 175 -4.30 6.58 -13.57
C PRO A 175 -3.59 7.59 -14.48
N SER A 176 -2.84 8.53 -13.91
CA SER A 176 -2.16 9.59 -14.67
C SER A 176 -0.78 9.19 -15.19
N GLU A 177 -0.03 8.33 -14.49
CA GLU A 177 1.36 8.04 -14.80
C GLU A 177 1.54 6.76 -15.63
N PHE A 178 0.76 5.71 -15.37
CA PHE A 178 0.98 4.38 -15.93
C PHE A 178 -0.16 3.93 -16.86
N TRP A 179 -1.41 3.86 -16.37
CA TRP A 179 -2.53 3.36 -17.15
C TRP A 179 -2.88 4.30 -18.33
N ARG A 180 -2.70 5.61 -18.16
CA ARG A 180 -2.83 6.57 -19.26
C ARG A 180 -1.80 6.29 -20.36
N VAL A 181 -0.54 6.04 -20.01
CA VAL A 181 0.54 5.74 -20.95
C VAL A 181 0.27 4.43 -21.70
N LEU A 182 -0.24 3.40 -21.00
CA LEU A 182 -0.67 2.15 -21.62
C LEU A 182 -1.83 2.38 -22.61
N ARG A 183 -2.87 3.09 -22.18
CA ARG A 183 -4.04 3.41 -23.02
C ARG A 183 -3.65 4.14 -24.31
N GLN A 184 -2.68 5.04 -24.22
CA GLN A 184 -2.17 5.79 -25.38
C GLN A 184 -1.24 4.95 -26.28
N GLY A 185 -0.96 3.69 -25.92
CA GLY A 185 -0.04 2.83 -26.67
C GLY A 185 1.42 3.31 -26.64
N ARG A 186 1.77 4.18 -25.70
CA ARG A 186 3.11 4.78 -25.58
C ARG A 186 4.05 3.98 -24.66
N TYR A 187 3.53 3.03 -23.91
CA TYR A 187 4.35 2.18 -23.08
C TYR A 187 5.17 1.20 -23.94
N VAL A 188 6.45 1.06 -23.59
CA VAL A 188 7.35 0.08 -24.18
C VAL A 188 7.96 -0.76 -23.05
N HIS A 189 8.03 -2.07 -23.25
CA HIS A 189 8.56 -3.00 -22.27
C HIS A 189 9.98 -3.44 -22.65
N PRO A 190 10.96 -3.50 -21.71
CA PRO A 190 12.30 -4.01 -21.99
C PRO A 190 12.24 -5.52 -22.23
N GLY A 191 12.63 -5.96 -23.42
CA GLY A 191 12.80 -7.39 -23.72
C GLY A 191 13.94 -8.01 -22.92
N GLY A 192 14.07 -9.34 -22.98
CA GLY A 192 15.13 -10.09 -22.29
C GLY A 192 14.55 -11.03 -21.23
N PRO A 193 15.34 -11.44 -20.23
CA PRO A 193 14.86 -12.37 -19.20
C PRO A 193 13.71 -11.76 -18.40
N PRO A 194 12.77 -12.60 -17.90
CA PRO A 194 11.68 -12.15 -17.04
C PRO A 194 12.18 -11.35 -15.84
N VAL A 195 11.34 -10.41 -15.38
CA VAL A 195 11.63 -9.61 -14.18
C VAL A 195 10.52 -9.87 -13.17
N THR A 196 10.88 -10.54 -12.09
CA THR A 196 9.92 -10.96 -11.08
C THR A 196 9.70 -9.90 -10.03
N ARG A 197 8.41 -9.57 -9.79
CA ARG A 197 8.01 -8.62 -8.75
C ARG A 197 6.83 -9.11 -7.96
N CYS A 198 6.76 -8.70 -6.70
CA CYS A 198 5.58 -8.84 -5.88
C CYS A 198 4.70 -7.60 -6.09
N TYR A 199 3.60 -7.79 -6.78
CA TYR A 199 2.50 -6.84 -6.86
C TYR A 199 1.37 -7.30 -5.95
N GLY A 200 0.45 -6.41 -5.58
CA GLY A 200 -0.71 -6.79 -4.79
C GLY A 200 -1.96 -6.08 -5.32
N TYR A 201 -2.98 -6.84 -5.71
CA TYR A 201 -4.28 -6.27 -5.95
C TYR A 201 -4.88 -5.77 -4.62
N VAL A 202 -5.35 -4.54 -4.57
CA VAL A 202 -5.81 -3.91 -3.33
C VAL A 202 -6.93 -4.70 -2.63
N GLY A 203 -7.81 -5.35 -3.39
CA GLY A 203 -8.88 -6.21 -2.83
C GLY A 203 -8.32 -7.40 -2.07
N ASN A 204 -7.22 -8.02 -2.54
CA ASN A 204 -6.55 -9.11 -1.83
C ASN A 204 -5.86 -8.62 -0.55
N VAL A 205 -5.22 -7.46 -0.60
CA VAL A 205 -4.61 -6.83 0.58
C VAL A 205 -5.66 -6.53 1.64
N VAL A 206 -6.78 -5.95 1.26
CA VAL A 206 -7.93 -5.68 2.16
C VAL A 206 -8.45 -6.97 2.80
N ASN A 207 -8.61 -8.04 2.02
CA ASN A 207 -9.04 -9.35 2.54
C ASN A 207 -8.06 -9.90 3.58
N HIS A 208 -6.74 -9.78 3.37
CA HIS A 208 -5.75 -10.21 4.35
C HIS A 208 -5.82 -9.37 5.63
N VAL A 209 -6.01 -8.05 5.54
CA VAL A 209 -6.18 -7.19 6.73
C VAL A 209 -7.43 -7.60 7.52
N LEU A 210 -8.54 -7.88 6.85
CA LEU A 210 -9.75 -8.39 7.51
C LEU A 210 -9.52 -9.74 8.18
N THR A 211 -8.79 -10.64 7.52
CA THR A 211 -8.40 -11.94 8.11
C THR A 211 -7.59 -11.72 9.39
N ILE A 212 -6.62 -10.80 9.41
CA ILE A 212 -5.84 -10.47 10.63
C ILE A 212 -6.77 -9.97 11.75
N LEU A 213 -7.72 -9.08 11.42
CA LEU A 213 -8.66 -8.54 12.42
C LEU A 213 -9.65 -9.59 12.95
N GLU A 214 -9.87 -10.67 12.23
CA GLU A 214 -10.75 -11.78 12.64
C GLU A 214 -10.01 -12.81 13.52
N HIS A 215 -8.66 -12.77 13.60
CA HIS A 215 -7.87 -13.60 14.49
C HIS A 215 -7.77 -12.96 15.88
N ASP A 216 -8.83 -13.14 16.68
CA ASP A 216 -8.90 -12.59 18.04
C ASP A 216 -8.25 -13.50 19.10
N ASP A 217 -7.60 -14.61 18.67
CA ASP A 217 -6.96 -15.61 19.52
C ASP A 217 -5.51 -15.28 19.92
N GLY A 218 -5.00 -14.14 19.43
CA GLY A 218 -3.63 -13.71 19.65
C GLY A 218 -2.55 -14.48 18.89
N SER A 219 -2.92 -15.44 18.03
CA SER A 219 -1.97 -16.26 17.26
C SER A 219 -1.07 -15.45 16.32
N LEU A 220 -1.53 -14.24 15.91
CA LEU A 220 -0.80 -13.34 15.04
C LEU A 220 -0.06 -12.21 15.79
N ASN A 221 -0.05 -12.25 17.14
CA ASN A 221 0.60 -11.22 17.95
C ASN A 221 2.11 -11.12 17.65
N GLY A 222 2.59 -9.90 17.40
CA GLY A 222 3.98 -9.60 17.10
C GLY A 222 4.46 -10.05 15.71
N LYS A 223 3.58 -10.60 14.88
CA LYS A 223 3.94 -11.07 13.54
C LYS A 223 4.02 -9.92 12.53
N THR A 224 4.81 -10.16 11.48
CA THR A 224 4.97 -9.26 10.35
C THR A 224 4.67 -10.01 9.06
N PHE A 225 3.79 -9.46 8.22
CA PHE A 225 3.40 -10.08 6.95
C PHE A 225 3.59 -9.14 5.77
N TYR A 226 4.19 -9.63 4.69
CA TYR A 226 4.15 -8.94 3.41
C TYR A 226 2.78 -9.20 2.77
N LEU A 227 2.07 -8.13 2.40
CA LEU A 227 0.76 -8.25 1.76
C LEU A 227 0.86 -7.93 0.28
N GLY A 228 0.45 -8.89 -0.54
CA GLY A 228 0.46 -8.81 -1.99
C GLY A 228 0.01 -10.12 -2.61
N ASP A 229 0.11 -10.18 -3.93
CA ASP A 229 -0.18 -11.39 -4.70
C ASP A 229 1.11 -12.20 -4.92
N ARG A 230 0.98 -13.37 -5.56
CA ARG A 230 2.15 -14.19 -5.91
C ARG A 230 3.11 -13.40 -6.79
N PRO A 231 4.43 -13.61 -6.64
CA PRO A 231 5.41 -13.00 -7.52
C PRO A 231 5.10 -13.34 -8.98
N ILE A 232 5.14 -12.33 -9.83
CA ILE A 232 4.85 -12.46 -11.28
C ILE A 232 5.89 -11.73 -12.11
N ASP A 233 5.98 -12.08 -13.40
CA ASP A 233 6.71 -11.27 -14.37
C ASP A 233 6.00 -9.92 -14.57
N ILE A 234 6.74 -8.83 -14.43
CA ILE A 234 6.21 -7.48 -14.67
C ILE A 234 5.63 -7.32 -16.09
N TYR A 235 6.13 -8.10 -17.06
CA TYR A 235 5.57 -8.15 -18.40
C TYR A 235 4.12 -8.66 -18.38
N GLU A 236 3.86 -9.77 -17.70
CA GLU A 236 2.52 -10.36 -17.62
C GLU A 236 1.51 -9.37 -17.03
N TRP A 237 1.88 -8.71 -15.92
CA TRP A 237 1.04 -7.72 -15.26
C TRP A 237 0.75 -6.51 -16.17
N THR A 238 1.79 -5.97 -16.79
CA THR A 238 1.68 -4.81 -17.68
C THR A 238 0.86 -5.14 -18.91
N ASN A 239 1.09 -6.33 -19.48
CA ASN A 239 0.41 -6.80 -20.68
C ASN A 239 -1.07 -7.07 -20.44
N ALA A 240 -1.44 -7.59 -19.26
CA ALA A 240 -2.83 -7.79 -18.87
C ALA A 240 -3.61 -6.46 -18.87
N PHE A 241 -3.04 -5.39 -18.29
CA PHE A 241 -3.62 -4.05 -18.38
C PHE A 241 -3.69 -3.50 -19.80
N SER A 242 -2.65 -3.69 -20.60
CA SER A 242 -2.63 -3.21 -21.99
C SER A 242 -3.75 -3.86 -22.82
N ILE A 243 -3.90 -5.16 -22.72
CA ILE A 243 -4.95 -5.90 -23.43
C ILE A 243 -6.34 -5.44 -22.98
N GLU A 244 -6.56 -5.30 -21.65
CA GLU A 244 -7.88 -4.90 -21.12
C GLU A 244 -8.24 -3.45 -21.50
N LEU A 245 -7.23 -2.56 -21.55
CA LEU A 245 -7.44 -1.15 -21.90
C LEU A 245 -7.56 -0.89 -23.40
N THR A 246 -6.82 -1.63 -24.24
CA THR A 246 -6.61 -1.30 -25.66
C THR A 246 -6.89 -2.44 -26.63
N GLY A 247 -7.08 -3.66 -26.14
CA GLY A 247 -7.17 -4.87 -26.97
C GLY A 247 -5.83 -5.32 -27.57
N LYS A 248 -4.71 -4.69 -27.21
CA LYS A 248 -3.40 -4.96 -27.82
C LYS A 248 -2.32 -5.24 -26.77
N PRO A 249 -1.37 -6.15 -27.06
CA PRO A 249 -0.23 -6.37 -26.18
C PRO A 249 0.71 -5.16 -26.17
N VAL A 250 1.53 -5.07 -25.11
CA VAL A 250 2.58 -4.05 -25.01
C VAL A 250 3.69 -4.31 -26.03
N ARG A 251 4.29 -3.23 -26.53
CA ARG A 251 5.46 -3.34 -27.41
C ARG A 251 6.70 -3.70 -26.59
N VAL A 252 7.45 -4.69 -27.07
CA VAL A 252 8.72 -5.09 -26.46
C VAL A 252 9.88 -4.49 -27.26
N VAL A 253 10.83 -3.87 -26.57
CA VAL A 253 12.02 -3.24 -27.17
C VAL A 253 13.26 -3.87 -26.52
N PRO A 254 14.33 -4.16 -27.30
CA PRO A 254 15.56 -4.71 -26.75
C PRO A 254 16.12 -3.87 -25.58
N ARG A 255 16.54 -4.52 -24.49
CA ARG A 255 17.07 -3.83 -23.29
C ARG A 255 18.18 -2.83 -23.59
N PRO A 256 19.18 -3.13 -24.46
CA PRO A 256 20.24 -2.16 -24.77
C PRO A 256 19.70 -0.86 -25.37
N VAL A 257 18.67 -0.93 -26.20
CA VAL A 257 18.03 0.25 -26.81
C VAL A 257 17.36 1.10 -25.73
N LEU A 258 16.57 0.47 -24.85
CA LEU A 258 15.93 1.19 -23.74
C LEU A 258 16.94 1.75 -22.73
N LEU A 259 18.06 1.06 -22.48
CA LEU A 259 19.13 1.58 -21.64
C LEU A 259 19.78 2.82 -22.26
N ALA A 260 20.02 2.82 -23.57
CA ALA A 260 20.56 3.98 -24.27
C ALA A 260 19.58 5.18 -24.19
N LEU A 261 18.29 4.93 -24.38
CA LEU A 261 17.24 5.93 -24.21
C LEU A 261 17.18 6.44 -22.76
N ALA A 262 17.31 5.57 -21.77
CA ALA A 262 17.30 5.96 -20.36
C ALA A 262 18.48 6.88 -20.01
N LYS A 263 19.68 6.59 -20.52
CA LYS A 263 20.87 7.45 -20.35
C LYS A 263 20.70 8.81 -21.03
N ALA A 264 20.11 8.83 -22.24
CA ALA A 264 19.75 10.08 -22.89
C ALA A 264 18.72 10.88 -22.09
N GLY A 265 17.72 10.20 -21.51
CA GLY A 265 16.73 10.80 -20.62
C GLY A 265 17.35 11.43 -19.38
N ASP A 266 18.30 10.75 -18.73
CA ASP A 266 19.03 11.34 -17.59
C ASP A 266 19.73 12.65 -17.97
N LEU A 267 20.28 12.73 -19.17
CA LEU A 267 20.93 13.95 -19.66
C LEU A 267 19.90 15.08 -19.87
N VAL A 268 18.75 14.76 -20.50
CA VAL A 268 17.67 15.75 -20.71
C VAL A 268 17.17 16.29 -19.35
N ILE A 269 16.94 15.40 -18.38
CA ILE A 269 16.47 15.78 -17.03
C ILE A 269 17.52 16.66 -16.33
N LYS A 270 18.81 16.33 -16.46
CA LYS A 270 19.91 17.12 -15.89
C LYS A 270 19.93 18.57 -16.39
N PHE A 271 19.48 18.80 -17.62
CA PHE A 271 19.35 20.15 -18.21
C PHE A 271 17.94 20.77 -18.02
N GLY A 272 17.13 20.24 -17.11
CA GLY A 272 15.83 20.80 -16.76
C GLY A 272 14.68 20.41 -17.70
N GLY A 273 14.92 19.47 -18.64
CA GLY A 273 13.88 18.91 -19.49
C GLY A 273 13.11 17.76 -18.81
N ASP A 274 12.01 17.33 -19.44
CA ASP A 274 11.26 16.14 -19.03
C ASP A 274 11.46 15.02 -20.08
N PHE A 275 11.70 13.80 -19.61
CA PHE A 275 11.85 12.64 -20.49
C PHE A 275 11.23 11.39 -19.83
N PRO A 276 10.41 10.63 -20.58
CA PRO A 276 9.59 9.56 -19.99
C PRO A 276 10.39 8.33 -19.52
N ILE A 277 11.60 8.09 -20.05
CA ILE A 277 12.45 6.96 -19.72
C ILE A 277 13.80 7.48 -19.23
N PHE A 278 14.15 7.17 -17.99
CA PHE A 278 15.43 7.52 -17.34
C PHE A 278 15.95 6.34 -16.52
N SER A 279 17.20 6.38 -16.09
CA SER A 279 17.89 5.22 -15.50
C SER A 279 17.16 4.61 -14.30
N SER A 280 16.56 5.41 -13.42
CA SER A 280 15.82 4.87 -12.28
C SER A 280 14.54 4.12 -12.73
N ARG A 281 13.80 4.66 -13.72
CA ARG A 281 12.64 3.98 -14.30
C ARG A 281 13.04 2.71 -15.04
N PHE A 282 14.11 2.75 -15.85
CA PHE A 282 14.65 1.56 -16.53
C PHE A 282 15.02 0.47 -15.51
N ARG A 283 15.71 0.83 -14.42
CA ARG A 283 16.08 -0.09 -13.35
C ARG A 283 14.82 -0.72 -12.72
N SER A 284 13.80 0.06 -12.44
CA SER A 284 12.54 -0.46 -11.90
C SER A 284 11.80 -1.42 -12.85
N MET A 285 12.12 -1.42 -14.14
CA MET A 285 11.55 -2.32 -15.15
C MET A 285 12.43 -3.56 -15.42
N THR A 286 13.65 -3.61 -14.89
CA THR A 286 14.65 -4.63 -15.23
C THR A 286 15.29 -5.32 -14.03
N GLU A 287 14.95 -4.92 -12.81
CA GLU A 287 15.44 -5.53 -11.56
C GLU A 287 14.32 -6.25 -10.83
N ASP A 288 14.62 -7.45 -10.36
CA ASP A 288 13.72 -8.22 -9.50
C ASP A 288 13.49 -7.50 -8.17
N TYR A 289 12.25 -7.59 -7.67
CA TYR A 289 11.93 -7.15 -6.34
C TYR A 289 10.91 -8.12 -5.72
N VAL A 290 11.43 -9.19 -5.14
CA VAL A 290 10.65 -10.26 -4.54
C VAL A 290 10.65 -10.11 -3.02
N THR A 291 9.52 -10.40 -2.40
CA THR A 291 9.32 -10.43 -0.94
C THR A 291 8.89 -11.83 -0.52
N PRO A 292 9.16 -12.25 0.74
CA PRO A 292 8.77 -13.58 1.23
C PRO A 292 7.25 -13.63 1.49
N MET A 293 6.50 -14.15 0.53
CA MET A 293 5.03 -14.22 0.61
C MET A 293 4.51 -15.49 1.30
N GLU A 294 5.32 -16.54 1.38
CA GLU A 294 4.90 -17.86 1.92
C GLU A 294 4.39 -17.79 3.37
N PRO A 295 5.03 -17.03 4.30
CA PRO A 295 4.50 -16.91 5.67
C PRO A 295 3.11 -16.27 5.71
N THR A 296 2.84 -15.32 4.81
CA THR A 296 1.52 -14.69 4.68
C THR A 296 0.47 -15.68 4.22
N TYR A 297 0.77 -16.46 3.18
CA TYR A 297 -0.18 -17.43 2.65
C TYR A 297 -0.45 -18.59 3.61
N ALA A 298 0.57 -19.01 4.36
CA ALA A 298 0.41 -20.03 5.39
C ALA A 298 -0.49 -19.58 6.54
N ALA A 299 -0.38 -18.30 6.95
CA ALA A 299 -1.14 -17.76 8.07
C ALA A 299 -2.51 -17.19 7.68
N LEU A 300 -2.60 -16.49 6.53
CA LEU A 300 -3.78 -15.69 6.16
C LEU A 300 -4.52 -16.26 4.93
N GLY A 301 -4.00 -17.31 4.32
CA GLY A 301 -4.53 -17.89 3.08
C GLY A 301 -3.99 -17.19 1.82
N VAL A 302 -4.20 -17.84 0.69
CA VAL A 302 -3.80 -17.32 -0.63
C VAL A 302 -4.74 -16.20 -1.08
N PRO A 303 -4.27 -15.30 -1.99
CA PRO A 303 -5.11 -14.27 -2.60
C PRO A 303 -6.39 -14.86 -3.19
N ARG A 304 -7.53 -14.24 -2.89
CA ARG A 304 -8.86 -14.71 -3.33
C ARG A 304 -9.17 -14.37 -4.78
N MET A 305 -8.71 -13.18 -5.22
CA MET A 305 -8.92 -12.70 -6.58
C MET A 305 -7.67 -12.93 -7.42
N SER A 306 -7.86 -13.42 -8.62
CA SER A 306 -6.78 -13.54 -9.62
C SER A 306 -6.37 -12.15 -10.14
N MET A 307 -5.16 -12.06 -10.68
CA MET A 307 -4.68 -10.85 -11.35
C MET A 307 -5.66 -10.39 -12.45
N LYS A 308 -6.20 -11.32 -13.24
CA LYS A 308 -7.15 -11.00 -14.33
C LYS A 308 -8.44 -10.36 -13.82
N GLU A 309 -8.99 -10.85 -12.72
CA GLU A 309 -10.18 -10.26 -12.08
C GLU A 309 -9.89 -8.87 -11.54
N GLY A 310 -8.78 -8.68 -10.84
CA GLY A 310 -8.37 -7.36 -10.33
C GLY A 310 -8.10 -6.35 -11.45
N VAL A 311 -7.46 -6.78 -12.57
CA VAL A 311 -7.24 -5.93 -13.75
C VAL A 311 -8.58 -5.50 -14.33
N ARG A 312 -9.53 -6.42 -14.52
CA ARG A 312 -10.87 -6.09 -15.04
C ARG A 312 -11.60 -5.09 -14.14
N GLU A 313 -11.68 -5.35 -12.83
CA GLU A 313 -12.33 -4.42 -11.89
C GLU A 313 -11.67 -3.04 -11.92
N THR A 314 -10.33 -2.99 -12.00
CA THR A 314 -9.60 -1.72 -12.07
C THR A 314 -9.91 -0.96 -13.37
N VAL A 315 -9.98 -1.65 -14.51
CA VAL A 315 -10.27 -1.01 -15.80
C VAL A 315 -11.74 -0.61 -15.89
N GLU A 316 -12.66 -1.37 -15.34
CA GLU A 316 -14.08 -0.97 -15.24
C GLU A 316 -14.23 0.32 -14.42
N TRP A 317 -13.54 0.42 -13.27
CA TRP A 317 -13.49 1.66 -12.52
C TRP A 317 -12.91 2.82 -13.33
N LEU A 318 -11.78 2.62 -14.02
CA LEU A 318 -11.19 3.64 -14.89
C LEU A 318 -12.14 4.09 -15.98
N ARG A 319 -12.95 3.17 -16.56
CA ARG A 319 -13.96 3.51 -17.58
C ARG A 319 -15.09 4.39 -17.04
N ALA A 320 -15.40 4.26 -15.75
CA ALA A 320 -16.40 5.10 -15.09
C ALA A 320 -15.85 6.50 -14.70
N GLU A 321 -14.51 6.66 -14.61
CA GLU A 321 -13.86 7.93 -14.30
C GLU A 321 -13.76 8.82 -15.53
N SER A 322 -14.67 9.79 -15.66
CA SER A 322 -14.75 10.71 -16.82
C SER A 322 -13.41 11.42 -17.11
N THR A 323 -12.66 11.79 -16.08
CA THR A 323 -11.37 12.49 -16.19
C THR A 323 -10.27 11.62 -16.80
N PHE A 324 -10.34 10.29 -16.65
CA PHE A 324 -9.36 9.37 -17.23
C PHE A 324 -9.44 9.33 -18.77
N TRP A 325 -10.64 9.48 -19.34
CA TRP A 325 -10.86 9.42 -20.77
C TRP A 325 -10.78 10.77 -21.48
N ALA A 326 -10.95 11.87 -20.74
CA ALA A 326 -10.92 13.22 -21.27
C ALA A 326 -9.51 13.77 -21.54
N GLN A 327 -8.48 13.07 -21.10
CA GLN A 327 -7.05 13.40 -21.26
C GLN A 327 -6.43 12.37 -22.24
#